data_b584a497d8732a6ce3cff861fec87e27
#
_entry.id   b584a497d8732a6ce3cff861fec87e27
#
_cell.length_a   1.000
_cell.length_b   1.000
_cell.length_c   1.000
_cell.angle_alpha   90.00
_cell.angle_beta   90.00
_cell.angle_gamma   90.00
#
_symmetry.space_group_name_H-M   'P 1'
#
loop_
_entity.id
_entity.type
_entity.pdbx_description
1 polymer ?
#
loop_
_entity_poly.entity_id
_entity_poly.type
_entity_poly.pdbx_seq_one_letter_code
_entity_poly.pdbx_strand_id
1 'polypeptide(L)'
;MKSVMIAAATLAATSAASATLTQWSVVSTAVSNSGQNMIRYEVFATFNGATDTLLNVFNFGAVGSGQQDWYGGFWHKDNSDYNGGVLSQTYGTWAPQLTGSATANRPFDSFLLIGGNPAGTNSSNADPSWNSGGTGAHVGSSIGWSRADLVNNGTLGWFNSSPPNLQGRVGTAPNTATQVKVGQFMLSAGHETRTYTLTAGYNNGAGGSVQFFTGTFVLPAPGAIALLGLAGLTRRSRR
;
A
#
# COMPACT_ATOMS: atom_id res chain seq x y z
N MET A 1 -65.04 28.07 13.94
CA MET A 1 -64.21 27.37 12.94
C MET A 1 -62.83 27.16 13.55
N LYS A 2 -62.47 25.91 13.84
CA LYS A 2 -61.12 25.58 14.40
C LYS A 2 -60.22 25.05 13.24
N SER A 3 -59.21 25.83 12.89
CA SER A 3 -58.23 25.45 11.86
C SER A 3 -57.26 24.44 12.45
N VAL A 4 -57.18 23.24 11.85
CA VAL A 4 -56.17 22.22 12.16
C VAL A 4 -55.00 22.43 11.22
N MET A 5 -53.83 22.83 11.75
CA MET A 5 -52.55 22.83 10.99
C MET A 5 -51.99 21.41 11.01
N ILE A 6 -51.89 20.80 9.86
CA ILE A 6 -51.13 19.55 9.65
C ILE A 6 -49.71 19.95 9.31
N ALA A 7 -48.78 19.73 10.24
CA ALA A 7 -47.35 19.85 9.96
C ALA A 7 -46.88 18.59 9.24
N ALA A 8 -46.53 18.72 7.98
CA ALA A 8 -45.85 17.66 7.22
C ALA A 8 -44.36 17.64 7.59
N ALA A 9 -43.93 16.62 8.34
CA ALA A 9 -42.52 16.36 8.59
C ALA A 9 -41.93 15.69 7.36
N THR A 10 -41.14 16.43 6.59
CA THR A 10 -40.32 15.86 5.52
C THR A 10 -39.13 15.09 6.15
N LEU A 11 -39.19 13.77 6.12
CA LEU A 11 -38.05 12.94 6.42
C LEU A 11 -37.06 13.09 5.24
N ALA A 12 -35.99 13.85 5.43
CA ALA A 12 -34.85 13.81 4.52
C ALA A 12 -34.15 12.48 4.71
N ALA A 13 -34.37 11.54 3.78
CA ALA A 13 -33.56 10.34 3.69
C ALA A 13 -32.14 10.77 3.28
N THR A 14 -31.24 10.86 4.25
CA THR A 14 -29.80 10.95 3.96
C THR A 14 -29.41 9.63 3.33
N SER A 15 -29.20 9.61 2.01
CA SER A 15 -28.54 8.47 1.36
C SER A 15 -27.16 8.32 2.01
N ALA A 16 -26.96 7.23 2.74
CA ALA A 16 -25.62 6.88 3.19
C ALA A 16 -24.74 6.79 1.94
N ALA A 17 -23.72 7.66 1.87
CA ALA A 17 -22.75 7.56 0.80
C ALA A 17 -22.17 6.15 0.84
N SER A 18 -22.29 5.40 -0.25
CA SER A 18 -21.70 4.08 -0.37
C SER A 18 -20.19 4.24 -0.25
N ALA A 19 -19.55 3.41 0.57
CA ALA A 19 -18.10 3.29 0.60
C ALA A 19 -17.59 3.08 -0.82
N THR A 20 -16.60 3.84 -1.24
CA THR A 20 -16.01 3.64 -2.56
C THR A 20 -14.52 3.91 -2.51
N LEU A 21 -13.74 2.85 -2.75
CA LEU A 21 -12.36 3.00 -3.14
C LEU A 21 -12.34 3.63 -4.54
N THR A 22 -11.73 4.80 -4.66
CA THR A 22 -11.76 5.58 -5.90
C THR A 22 -10.54 5.31 -6.79
N GLN A 23 -9.38 5.07 -6.18
CA GLN A 23 -8.13 4.83 -6.90
C GLN A 23 -7.02 4.30 -5.99
N TRP A 24 -5.99 3.75 -6.62
CA TRP A 24 -4.66 3.59 -6.04
C TRP A 24 -3.85 4.87 -6.27
N SER A 25 -3.21 5.38 -5.22
CA SER A 25 -2.35 6.57 -5.29
C SER A 25 -0.93 6.20 -4.94
N VAL A 26 0.05 6.82 -5.60
CA VAL A 26 1.47 6.58 -5.35
C VAL A 26 2.16 7.91 -5.06
N VAL A 27 2.92 7.94 -3.97
CA VAL A 27 3.83 9.05 -3.63
C VAL A 27 5.25 8.54 -3.78
N SER A 28 6.08 9.27 -4.52
CA SER A 28 7.48 8.93 -4.75
C SER A 28 8.42 9.93 -4.09
N THR A 29 9.51 9.41 -3.50
CA THR A 29 10.55 10.23 -2.84
C THR A 29 11.92 9.67 -3.17
N ALA A 30 12.83 10.50 -3.68
CA ALA A 30 14.23 10.13 -3.85
C ALA A 30 14.91 10.02 -2.48
N VAL A 31 15.63 8.94 -2.26
CA VAL A 31 16.36 8.67 -1.02
C VAL A 31 17.72 8.07 -1.32
N SER A 32 18.67 8.20 -0.39
CA SER A 32 19.99 7.59 -0.51
C SER A 32 20.39 6.97 0.81
N ASN A 33 20.92 5.78 0.78
CA ASN A 33 21.46 5.08 1.95
C ASN A 33 22.60 4.15 1.54
N SER A 34 23.67 4.11 2.34
CA SER A 34 24.81 3.20 2.13
C SER A 34 25.40 3.28 0.71
N GLY A 35 25.41 4.49 0.11
CA GLY A 35 25.92 4.71 -1.25
C GLY A 35 24.97 4.32 -2.37
N GLN A 36 23.77 3.80 -2.07
CA GLN A 36 22.75 3.49 -3.04
C GLN A 36 21.73 4.63 -3.19
N ASN A 37 21.48 5.03 -4.43
CA ASN A 37 20.42 5.96 -4.77
C ASN A 37 19.15 5.18 -5.13
N MET A 38 18.07 5.48 -4.44
CA MET A 38 16.81 4.75 -4.53
C MET A 38 15.63 5.71 -4.66
N ILE A 39 14.51 5.18 -5.11
CA ILE A 39 13.20 5.83 -5.04
C ILE A 39 12.32 5.02 -4.10
N ARG A 40 11.77 5.71 -3.11
CA ARG A 40 10.73 5.19 -2.22
C ARG A 40 9.37 5.51 -2.81
N TYR A 41 8.57 4.48 -3.04
CA TYR A 41 7.18 4.58 -3.48
C TYR A 41 6.26 4.15 -2.35
N GLU A 42 5.39 5.03 -1.93
CA GLU A 42 4.35 4.73 -0.93
C GLU A 42 3.01 4.62 -1.67
N VAL A 43 2.36 3.45 -1.54
CA VAL A 43 1.11 3.14 -2.23
C VAL A 43 -0.04 3.22 -1.25
N PHE A 44 -1.12 3.89 -1.66
CA PHE A 44 -2.30 4.14 -0.85
C PHE A 44 -3.58 3.74 -1.58
N ALA A 45 -4.52 3.17 -0.83
CA ALA A 45 -5.92 3.07 -1.19
C ALA A 45 -6.60 4.40 -0.86
N THR A 46 -7.24 5.05 -1.85
CA THR A 46 -7.91 6.35 -1.68
C THR A 46 -9.43 6.17 -1.71
N PHE A 47 -10.10 6.63 -0.67
CA PHE A 47 -11.52 6.48 -0.42
C PHE A 47 -12.26 7.81 -0.43
N ASN A 48 -13.59 7.76 -0.60
CA ASN A 48 -14.47 8.93 -0.57
C ASN A 48 -15.33 9.04 0.71
N GLY A 49 -15.42 8.02 1.54
CA GLY A 49 -16.22 7.99 2.77
C GLY A 49 -15.36 8.13 4.02
N ALA A 50 -15.88 8.82 5.03
CA ALA A 50 -15.16 9.10 6.29
C ALA A 50 -15.01 7.89 7.22
N THR A 51 -15.68 6.79 6.93
CA THR A 51 -15.64 5.55 7.73
C THR A 51 -15.14 4.35 6.95
N ASP A 52 -14.73 4.56 5.70
CA ASP A 52 -14.29 3.50 4.82
C ASP A 52 -13.10 2.75 5.42
N THR A 53 -13.15 1.44 5.33
CA THR A 53 -12.18 0.56 5.98
C THR A 53 -11.66 -0.46 5.00
N LEU A 54 -10.35 -0.42 4.73
CA LEU A 54 -9.65 -1.44 3.96
C LEU A 54 -9.43 -2.68 4.84
N LEU A 55 -9.85 -3.84 4.36
CA LEU A 55 -9.76 -5.11 5.08
C LEU A 55 -8.59 -5.96 4.59
N ASN A 56 -8.46 -6.07 3.27
CA ASN A 56 -7.44 -6.85 2.60
C ASN A 56 -7.14 -6.30 1.21
N VAL A 57 -6.04 -6.77 0.66
CA VAL A 57 -5.70 -6.62 -0.75
C VAL A 57 -5.19 -7.95 -1.28
N PHE A 58 -5.43 -8.24 -2.55
CA PHE A 58 -5.09 -9.51 -3.18
C PHE A 58 -4.99 -9.36 -4.70
N ASN A 59 -4.65 -10.44 -5.40
CA ASN A 59 -4.40 -10.42 -6.85
C ASN A 59 -3.37 -9.37 -7.26
N PHE A 60 -2.34 -9.18 -6.41
CA PHE A 60 -1.20 -8.36 -6.79
C PHE A 60 -0.48 -9.01 -7.96
N GLY A 61 -0.34 -8.29 -9.05
CA GLY A 61 0.29 -8.80 -10.26
C GLY A 61 0.93 -7.70 -11.10
N ALA A 62 2.02 -8.02 -11.78
CA ALA A 62 2.63 -7.14 -12.76
C ALA A 62 1.81 -7.11 -14.05
N VAL A 63 1.71 -5.94 -14.69
CA VAL A 63 0.90 -5.72 -15.90
C VAL A 63 1.77 -5.44 -17.10
N GLY A 64 1.61 -6.22 -18.18
CA GLY A 64 2.28 -6.06 -19.46
C GLY A 64 3.11 -7.29 -19.88
N SER A 65 3.69 -7.27 -21.08
CA SER A 65 4.56 -8.33 -21.58
C SER A 65 5.98 -8.18 -21.05
N GLY A 66 6.66 -9.29 -20.68
CA GLY A 66 8.04 -9.27 -20.21
C GLY A 66 8.24 -8.90 -18.72
N GLN A 67 7.21 -8.98 -17.92
CA GLN A 67 7.18 -8.47 -16.54
C GLN A 67 7.72 -9.45 -15.49
N GLN A 68 8.32 -10.54 -15.87
CA GLN A 68 8.84 -11.55 -14.93
C GLN A 68 9.81 -10.95 -13.90
N ASP A 69 10.62 -9.95 -14.31
CA ASP A 69 11.61 -9.32 -13.45
C ASP A 69 11.04 -8.27 -12.49
N TRP A 70 9.75 -7.90 -12.63
CA TRP A 70 9.14 -6.87 -11.80
C TRP A 70 8.74 -7.33 -10.40
N TYR A 71 8.89 -8.60 -10.12
CA TYR A 71 8.69 -9.17 -8.79
C TYR A 71 9.94 -9.13 -7.90
N GLY A 72 11.10 -8.78 -8.46
CA GLY A 72 12.38 -8.67 -7.77
C GLY A 72 12.98 -7.27 -7.78
N GLY A 73 14.20 -7.17 -7.22
CA GLY A 73 14.99 -5.94 -7.21
C GLY A 73 14.54 -4.88 -6.20
N PHE A 74 13.73 -5.24 -5.23
CA PHE A 74 13.35 -4.37 -4.14
C PHE A 74 14.43 -4.30 -3.07
N TRP A 75 14.68 -3.11 -2.54
CA TRP A 75 15.60 -2.91 -1.45
C TRP A 75 14.90 -3.10 -0.11
N HIS A 76 15.55 -3.86 0.77
CA HIS A 76 15.14 -4.06 2.15
C HIS A 76 16.25 -3.62 3.10
N LYS A 77 15.86 -3.05 4.23
CA LYS A 77 16.75 -2.69 5.32
C LYS A 77 15.99 -2.60 6.62
N ASP A 78 15.85 -3.71 7.31
CA ASP A 78 15.25 -3.78 8.63
C ASP A 78 16.05 -4.72 9.55
N ASN A 79 15.78 -4.64 10.85
CA ASN A 79 16.46 -5.48 11.83
C ASN A 79 15.94 -6.91 11.89
N SER A 80 14.85 -7.22 11.20
CA SER A 80 14.26 -8.55 11.12
C SER A 80 14.65 -9.30 9.85
N ASP A 81 15.40 -8.69 8.94
CA ASP A 81 15.91 -9.38 7.78
C ASP A 81 17.04 -10.35 8.15
N TYR A 82 17.28 -11.31 7.25
CA TYR A 82 18.32 -12.33 7.43
C TYR A 82 19.72 -11.72 7.55
N ASN A 83 19.94 -10.58 6.97
CA ASN A 83 21.24 -9.92 6.87
C ASN A 83 21.49 -8.89 7.98
N GLY A 84 20.68 -8.89 9.02
CA GLY A 84 20.87 -8.06 10.20
C GLY A 84 20.70 -6.56 9.97
N GLY A 85 19.83 -6.16 9.07
CA GLY A 85 19.55 -4.76 8.77
C GLY A 85 20.49 -4.12 7.75
N VAL A 86 21.31 -4.91 7.07
CA VAL A 86 22.10 -4.44 5.92
C VAL A 86 21.18 -4.17 4.75
N LEU A 87 21.44 -3.06 4.02
CA LEU A 87 20.72 -2.75 2.78
C LEU A 87 20.94 -3.86 1.75
N SER A 88 19.87 -4.53 1.29
CA SER A 88 19.92 -5.73 0.48
C SER A 88 18.77 -5.82 -0.53
N GLN A 89 19.03 -6.45 -1.68
CA GLN A 89 17.99 -6.87 -2.64
C GLN A 89 17.83 -8.41 -2.71
N THR A 90 18.65 -9.15 -1.97
CA THR A 90 18.62 -10.61 -1.95
C THR A 90 18.12 -11.19 -0.64
N TYR A 91 18.12 -10.38 0.41
CA TYR A 91 17.62 -10.74 1.74
C TYR A 91 16.67 -9.68 2.23
N GLY A 92 15.62 -10.07 2.93
CA GLY A 92 14.68 -9.14 3.54
C GLY A 92 13.36 -9.78 3.92
N THR A 93 12.47 -8.96 4.45
CA THR A 93 11.11 -9.33 4.79
C THR A 93 10.14 -8.24 4.35
N TRP A 94 8.96 -8.65 3.91
CA TRP A 94 7.87 -7.74 3.62
C TRP A 94 7.00 -7.43 4.84
N ALA A 95 7.37 -7.97 6.00
CA ALA A 95 6.63 -7.72 7.24
C ALA A 95 6.61 -6.23 7.58
N PRO A 96 5.44 -5.66 7.91
CA PRO A 96 5.32 -4.23 8.21
C PRO A 96 5.80 -3.89 9.63
N GLN A 97 5.92 -4.89 10.49
CA GLN A 97 6.34 -4.74 11.88
C GLN A 97 7.81 -5.11 12.00
N LEU A 98 8.60 -4.18 12.50
CA LEU A 98 10.02 -4.32 12.67
C LEU A 98 10.38 -4.42 14.16
N THR A 99 11.43 -5.16 14.45
CA THR A 99 12.03 -5.24 15.80
C THR A 99 13.27 -4.35 15.89
N GLY A 100 13.69 -4.00 17.11
CA GLY A 100 14.89 -3.20 17.33
C GLY A 100 14.80 -1.77 16.80
N SER A 101 15.83 -1.28 16.12
CA SER A 101 15.91 0.08 15.58
C SER A 101 15.06 0.30 14.34
N ALA A 102 13.85 -0.11 14.40
CA ALA A 102 12.90 -0.10 13.31
C ALA A 102 12.74 1.27 12.62
N THR A 103 12.81 2.37 13.36
CA THR A 103 12.70 3.72 12.83
C THR A 103 13.87 4.12 11.93
N ALA A 104 15.06 3.58 12.17
CA ALA A 104 16.24 3.87 11.36
C ALA A 104 16.21 3.18 9.99
N ASN A 105 15.52 2.06 9.88
CA ASN A 105 15.50 1.22 8.68
C ASN A 105 14.31 1.54 7.77
N ARG A 106 13.15 1.83 8.31
CA ARG A 106 11.90 2.02 7.56
C ARG A 106 11.95 3.01 6.41
N PRO A 107 12.63 4.14 6.48
CA PRO A 107 12.75 5.03 5.33
C PRO A 107 13.40 4.39 4.09
N PHE A 108 14.10 3.26 4.28
CA PHE A 108 14.89 2.57 3.27
C PHE A 108 14.49 1.10 3.08
N ASP A 109 13.35 0.71 3.60
CA ASP A 109 12.86 -0.66 3.59
C ASP A 109 11.60 -0.81 2.72
N SER A 110 11.46 -1.97 2.04
CA SER A 110 10.23 -2.36 1.36
C SER A 110 9.38 -3.21 2.31
N PHE A 111 8.10 -2.86 2.46
CA PHE A 111 7.16 -3.60 3.29
C PHE A 111 5.72 -3.40 2.82
N LEU A 112 4.83 -4.32 3.22
CA LEU A 112 3.40 -4.29 2.91
C LEU A 112 2.58 -4.20 4.19
N LEU A 113 1.44 -3.51 4.15
CA LEU A 113 0.57 -3.33 5.31
C LEU A 113 -0.87 -3.03 4.90
N ILE A 114 -1.78 -3.08 5.84
CA ILE A 114 -3.15 -2.57 5.72
C ILE A 114 -3.30 -1.44 6.74
N GLY A 115 -2.89 -0.23 6.35
CA GLY A 115 -2.88 0.89 7.29
C GLY A 115 -1.98 0.63 8.51
N GLY A 116 -2.21 1.37 9.59
CA GLY A 116 -1.43 1.20 10.81
C GLY A 116 -0.01 1.77 10.72
N ASN A 117 0.71 1.69 11.83
CA ASN A 117 2.07 2.20 11.96
C ASN A 117 3.08 1.05 11.92
N PRO A 118 3.94 0.96 10.89
CA PRO A 118 4.97 -0.09 10.85
C PRO A 118 5.99 0.03 12.00
N ALA A 119 6.06 1.16 12.69
CA ALA A 119 6.90 1.37 13.86
C ALA A 119 6.31 0.83 15.16
N GLY A 120 5.04 0.47 15.17
CA GLY A 120 4.30 0.01 16.33
C GLY A 120 3.64 -1.34 16.11
N THR A 121 2.58 -1.61 16.85
CA THR A 121 1.73 -2.77 16.62
C THR A 121 1.06 -2.68 15.28
N ASN A 122 1.19 -3.70 14.46
CA ASN A 122 0.56 -3.80 13.16
C ASN A 122 0.00 -5.21 12.98
N SER A 123 -1.27 -5.31 12.60
CA SER A 123 -1.98 -6.58 12.41
C SER A 123 -2.01 -7.03 10.94
N SER A 124 -1.23 -6.41 10.07
CA SER A 124 -1.12 -6.87 8.68
C SER A 124 -0.41 -8.21 8.62
N ASN A 125 -0.94 -9.12 7.82
CA ASN A 125 -0.39 -10.45 7.66
C ASN A 125 -0.46 -10.91 6.20
N ALA A 126 0.47 -11.78 5.81
CA ALA A 126 0.47 -12.43 4.50
C ALA A 126 -0.66 -13.43 4.39
N ASP A 127 -1.28 -13.52 3.23
CA ASP A 127 -2.17 -14.63 2.92
C ASP A 127 -1.38 -15.89 2.48
N PRO A 128 -2.05 -17.06 2.33
CA PRO A 128 -1.38 -18.29 1.92
C PRO A 128 -0.70 -18.26 0.56
N SER A 129 -0.99 -17.30 -0.31
CA SER A 129 -0.36 -17.18 -1.63
C SER A 129 1.15 -16.89 -1.56
N TRP A 130 1.63 -16.34 -0.46
CA TRP A 130 3.06 -16.14 -0.19
C TRP A 130 3.86 -17.43 -0.04
N ASN A 131 3.18 -18.55 0.21
CA ASN A 131 3.81 -19.86 0.38
C ASN A 131 4.09 -20.57 -0.94
N SER A 132 3.57 -20.05 -2.05
CA SER A 132 3.71 -20.66 -3.36
C SER A 132 4.73 -19.92 -4.22
N GLY A 133 5.76 -20.65 -4.64
CA GLY A 133 6.72 -20.14 -5.62
C GLY A 133 7.69 -19.08 -5.09
N GLY A 134 8.56 -18.62 -5.96
CA GLY A 134 9.53 -17.57 -5.75
C GLY A 134 10.96 -18.07 -5.67
N THR A 135 11.85 -17.22 -6.15
CA THR A 135 13.29 -17.49 -6.30
C THR A 135 14.16 -16.73 -5.30
N GLY A 136 13.56 -16.13 -4.28
CA GLY A 136 14.29 -15.35 -3.28
C GLY A 136 15.33 -16.16 -2.51
N ALA A 137 16.31 -15.49 -1.92
CA ALA A 137 17.41 -16.11 -1.16
C ALA A 137 16.95 -16.97 0.02
N HIS A 138 15.69 -16.83 0.41
CA HIS A 138 15.03 -17.61 1.46
C HIS A 138 14.17 -18.78 0.95
N VAL A 139 14.34 -19.19 -0.28
CA VAL A 139 13.68 -20.39 -0.81
C VAL A 139 13.97 -21.58 0.11
N GLY A 140 12.91 -22.12 0.72
CA GLY A 140 12.97 -23.28 1.61
C GLY A 140 13.29 -23.01 3.08
N SER A 141 13.61 -21.77 3.49
CA SER A 141 13.91 -21.45 4.88
C SER A 141 12.81 -20.69 5.61
N SER A 142 12.00 -19.93 4.89
CA SER A 142 10.89 -19.16 5.45
C SER A 142 9.78 -19.02 4.45
N ILE A 143 8.57 -19.08 4.93
CA ILE A 143 7.34 -18.99 4.18
C ILE A 143 6.71 -17.63 4.49
N GLY A 144 6.00 -17.06 3.54
CA GLY A 144 5.32 -15.78 3.72
C GLY A 144 6.24 -14.57 3.53
N TRP A 145 6.22 -13.64 4.46
CA TRP A 145 6.91 -12.35 4.36
C TRP A 145 8.43 -12.39 4.21
N SER A 146 9.09 -13.46 4.67
CA SER A 146 10.56 -13.55 4.79
C SER A 146 11.21 -13.88 3.47
N ARG A 147 11.20 -12.93 2.54
CA ARG A 147 11.80 -13.03 1.21
C ARG A 147 12.08 -11.63 0.65
N ALA A 148 13.05 -11.51 -0.25
CA ALA A 148 13.42 -10.23 -0.84
C ALA A 148 12.55 -9.86 -2.06
N ASP A 149 12.02 -10.84 -2.77
CA ASP A 149 11.18 -10.67 -3.95
C ASP A 149 9.68 -10.86 -3.63
N LEU A 150 8.83 -10.37 -4.50
CA LEU A 150 7.40 -10.66 -4.47
C LEU A 150 7.12 -12.02 -5.12
N VAL A 151 6.01 -12.64 -4.76
CA VAL A 151 5.58 -13.89 -5.39
C VAL A 151 5.04 -13.63 -6.80
N ASN A 152 5.59 -14.32 -7.77
CA ASN A 152 5.19 -14.17 -9.18
C ASN A 152 4.06 -15.17 -9.54
N ASN A 153 2.88 -15.00 -8.97
CA ASN A 153 1.73 -15.87 -9.26
C ASN A 153 0.43 -15.11 -9.56
N GLY A 154 0.44 -13.77 -9.47
CA GLY A 154 -0.74 -12.93 -9.71
C GLY A 154 -1.85 -13.05 -8.65
N THR A 155 -1.61 -13.81 -7.57
CA THR A 155 -2.59 -14.03 -6.49
C THR A 155 -2.15 -13.49 -5.14
N LEU A 156 -0.93 -12.92 -5.07
CA LEU A 156 -0.34 -12.39 -3.86
C LEU A 156 -1.29 -11.44 -3.13
N GLY A 157 -1.44 -11.65 -1.82
CA GLY A 157 -2.31 -10.82 -1.00
C GLY A 157 -1.84 -10.65 0.44
N TRP A 158 -2.39 -9.66 1.12
CA TRP A 158 -2.21 -9.42 2.56
C TRP A 158 -3.46 -8.79 3.16
N PHE A 159 -3.62 -8.94 4.45
CA PHE A 159 -4.85 -8.55 5.12
C PHE A 159 -4.61 -8.04 6.54
N ASN A 160 -5.59 -7.33 7.09
CA ASN A 160 -5.63 -7.01 8.51
C ASN A 160 -6.18 -8.22 9.27
N SER A 161 -5.33 -8.89 10.05
CA SER A 161 -5.71 -10.06 10.85
C SER A 161 -6.53 -9.71 12.11
N SER A 162 -6.68 -8.43 12.42
CA SER A 162 -7.47 -7.92 13.54
C SER A 162 -8.32 -6.72 13.12
N PRO A 163 -9.36 -6.90 12.29
CA PRO A 163 -10.18 -5.79 11.79
C PRO A 163 -10.77 -4.87 12.87
N PRO A 164 -11.10 -5.36 14.10
CA PRO A 164 -11.61 -4.50 15.16
C PRO A 164 -10.62 -3.41 15.64
N ASN A 165 -9.32 -3.53 15.36
CA ASN A 165 -8.34 -2.50 15.72
C ASN A 165 -8.41 -1.24 14.85
N LEU A 166 -9.22 -1.26 13.79
CA LEU A 166 -9.49 -0.16 12.86
C LEU A 166 -8.24 0.38 12.15
N GLN A 167 -7.12 -0.32 12.13
CA GLN A 167 -5.89 0.16 11.49
C GLN A 167 -6.06 0.41 9.97
N GLY A 168 -6.97 -0.30 9.32
CA GLY A 168 -7.32 -0.10 7.89
C GLY A 168 -8.37 0.99 7.65
N ARG A 169 -8.85 1.71 8.69
CA ARG A 169 -9.89 2.73 8.55
C ARG A 169 -9.28 4.09 8.23
N VAL A 170 -9.89 4.82 7.29
CA VAL A 170 -9.56 6.22 7.04
C VAL A 170 -9.76 7.07 8.31
N GLY A 171 -8.92 8.08 8.49
CA GLY A 171 -8.97 8.93 9.68
C GLY A 171 -8.45 8.28 10.98
N THR A 172 -8.14 6.99 10.99
CA THR A 172 -7.46 6.34 12.14
C THR A 172 -5.95 6.49 11.94
N ALA A 173 -5.27 7.19 12.83
CA ALA A 173 -3.84 7.43 12.71
C ALA A 173 -3.04 6.12 12.53
N PRO A 174 -2.05 6.08 11.63
CA PRO A 174 -1.49 7.17 10.82
C PRO A 174 -2.18 7.40 9.46
N ASN A 175 -3.32 6.76 9.17
CA ASN A 175 -4.05 6.99 7.93
C ASN A 175 -4.58 8.43 7.87
N THR A 176 -4.67 9.00 6.65
CA THR A 176 -5.32 10.30 6.46
C THR A 176 -6.84 10.16 6.45
N ALA A 177 -7.55 11.28 6.33
CA ALA A 177 -9.02 11.29 6.26
C ALA A 177 -9.59 10.52 5.06
N THR A 178 -8.77 10.25 4.04
CA THR A 178 -9.19 9.60 2.78
C THR A 178 -8.27 8.50 2.29
N GLN A 179 -7.12 8.26 2.93
CA GLN A 179 -6.12 7.34 2.41
C GLN A 179 -5.64 6.35 3.47
N VAL A 180 -5.48 5.10 3.04
CA VAL A 180 -4.91 4.00 3.81
C VAL A 180 -3.67 3.50 3.08
N LYS A 181 -2.50 3.51 3.74
CA LYS A 181 -1.26 2.98 3.16
C LYS A 181 -1.35 1.45 3.03
N VAL A 182 -0.91 0.92 1.88
CA VAL A 182 -0.92 -0.52 1.60
C VAL A 182 0.46 -1.11 1.39
N GLY A 183 1.46 -0.27 1.16
CA GLY A 183 2.83 -0.74 1.00
C GLY A 183 3.82 0.38 0.76
N GLN A 184 5.08 0.03 0.92
CA GLN A 184 6.24 0.83 0.55
C GLN A 184 7.17 -0.02 -0.30
N PHE A 185 7.58 0.51 -1.43
CA PHE A 185 8.44 -0.16 -2.40
C PHE A 185 9.70 0.67 -2.62
N MET A 186 10.85 0.06 -2.39
CA MET A 186 12.15 0.71 -2.57
C MET A 186 12.83 0.13 -3.81
N LEU A 187 13.04 0.95 -4.82
CA LEU A 187 13.70 0.52 -6.07
C LEU A 187 14.94 1.38 -6.33
N SER A 188 15.90 0.84 -7.05
CA SER A 188 17.08 1.59 -7.51
C SER A 188 16.66 2.78 -8.35
N ALA A 189 17.37 3.89 -8.27
CA ALA A 189 17.05 5.12 -9.00
C ALA A 189 17.09 4.96 -10.54
N GLY A 190 17.68 3.90 -11.07
CA GLY A 190 17.71 3.59 -12.50
C GLY A 190 16.69 2.56 -12.99
N HIS A 191 15.72 2.16 -12.15
CA HIS A 191 14.74 1.15 -12.56
C HIS A 191 13.81 1.68 -13.67
N GLU A 192 13.24 0.78 -14.42
CA GLU A 192 12.21 1.07 -15.42
C GLU A 192 10.82 1.31 -14.78
N THR A 193 9.92 1.91 -15.54
CA THR A 193 8.52 2.07 -15.10
C THR A 193 7.86 0.70 -14.92
N ARG A 194 7.28 0.45 -13.76
CA ARG A 194 6.57 -0.78 -13.42
C ARG A 194 5.10 -0.50 -13.16
N THR A 195 4.23 -1.31 -13.74
CA THR A 195 2.78 -1.21 -13.54
C THR A 195 2.28 -2.48 -12.86
N TYR A 196 1.50 -2.31 -11.82
CA TYR A 196 0.89 -3.41 -11.07
C TYR A 196 -0.63 -3.28 -11.03
N THR A 197 -1.31 -4.41 -10.97
CA THR A 197 -2.73 -4.50 -10.62
C THR A 197 -2.87 -4.95 -9.17
N LEU A 198 -3.94 -4.53 -8.52
CA LEU A 198 -4.26 -4.90 -7.14
C LEU A 198 -5.77 -4.83 -6.93
N THR A 199 -6.33 -5.80 -6.21
CA THR A 199 -7.72 -5.82 -5.80
C THR A 199 -7.80 -5.55 -4.30
N ALA A 200 -8.69 -4.66 -3.88
CA ALA A 200 -9.00 -4.38 -2.48
C ALA A 200 -10.36 -4.97 -2.09
N GLY A 201 -10.44 -5.54 -0.89
CA GLY A 201 -11.68 -5.79 -0.17
C GLY A 201 -11.84 -4.77 0.94
N TYR A 202 -12.97 -4.06 0.97
CA TYR A 202 -13.23 -2.96 1.88
C TYR A 202 -14.72 -2.83 2.24
N ASN A 203 -15.05 -2.06 3.27
CA ASN A 203 -16.44 -1.74 3.64
C ASN A 203 -16.54 -0.27 4.12
N ASN A 204 -17.77 0.17 4.39
CA ASN A 204 -18.07 1.54 4.89
C ASN A 204 -18.02 1.66 6.42
N GLY A 205 -17.32 0.78 7.11
CA GLY A 205 -17.22 0.73 8.56
C GLY A 205 -17.96 -0.47 9.16
N ALA A 206 -18.18 -0.43 10.47
CA ALA A 206 -18.73 -1.57 11.20
C ALA A 206 -20.10 -2.04 10.66
N GLY A 207 -20.17 -3.32 10.27
CA GLY A 207 -21.39 -3.96 9.77
C GLY A 207 -21.70 -3.72 8.29
N GLY A 208 -20.88 -2.98 7.57
CA GLY A 208 -21.04 -2.79 6.13
C GLY A 208 -20.72 -4.05 5.33
N SER A 209 -21.43 -4.26 4.23
CA SER A 209 -21.11 -5.34 3.28
C SER A 209 -19.73 -5.11 2.67
N VAL A 210 -18.98 -6.19 2.46
CA VAL A 210 -17.69 -6.13 1.78
C VAL A 210 -17.91 -5.81 0.29
N GLN A 211 -17.15 -4.84 -0.19
CA GLN A 211 -17.08 -4.44 -1.58
C GLN A 211 -15.68 -4.70 -2.13
N PHE A 212 -15.55 -4.74 -3.45
CA PHE A 212 -14.28 -4.99 -4.11
C PHE A 212 -13.99 -3.93 -5.15
N PHE A 213 -12.71 -3.56 -5.25
CA PHE A 213 -12.19 -2.66 -6.28
C PHE A 213 -10.91 -3.24 -6.86
N THR A 214 -10.86 -3.37 -8.17
CA THR A 214 -9.62 -3.74 -8.89
C THR A 214 -9.15 -2.57 -9.72
N GLY A 215 -7.89 -2.23 -9.57
CA GLY A 215 -7.27 -1.13 -10.32
C GLY A 215 -5.77 -1.32 -10.47
N THR A 216 -5.15 -0.43 -11.22
CA THR A 216 -3.70 -0.43 -11.44
C THR A 216 -3.04 0.75 -10.74
N PHE A 217 -1.76 0.59 -10.39
CA PHE A 217 -0.88 1.68 -10.01
C PHE A 217 0.46 1.56 -10.71
N VAL A 218 1.16 2.68 -10.82
CA VAL A 218 2.42 2.78 -11.55
C VAL A 218 3.52 3.23 -10.59
N LEU A 219 4.66 2.54 -10.63
CA LEU A 219 5.93 2.98 -10.06
C LEU A 219 6.76 3.57 -11.22
N PRO A 220 6.70 4.88 -11.45
CA PRO A 220 7.31 5.50 -12.62
C PRO A 220 8.84 5.46 -12.55
N ALA A 221 9.49 5.33 -13.69
CA ALA A 221 10.93 5.50 -13.79
C ALA A 221 11.34 6.91 -13.29
N PRO A 222 12.52 7.06 -12.66
CA PRO A 222 12.96 8.35 -12.11
C PRO A 222 12.94 9.52 -13.10
N GLY A 223 13.25 9.28 -14.37
CA GLY A 223 13.18 10.28 -15.43
C GLY A 223 11.78 10.85 -15.66
N ALA A 224 10.74 10.05 -15.49
CA ALA A 224 9.35 10.50 -15.59
C ALA A 224 8.97 11.46 -14.45
N ILE A 225 9.51 11.25 -13.25
CA ILE A 225 9.30 12.12 -12.09
C ILE A 225 9.93 13.49 -12.32
N ALA A 226 11.15 13.54 -12.87
CA ALA A 226 11.83 14.80 -13.20
C ALA A 226 11.07 15.63 -14.26
N LEU A 227 10.50 14.97 -15.25
CA LEU A 227 9.68 15.62 -16.29
C LEU A 227 8.37 16.20 -15.73
N LEU A 228 7.71 15.52 -14.81
CA LEU A 228 6.51 16.01 -14.13
C LEU A 228 6.81 17.25 -13.26
N GLY A 229 7.96 17.26 -12.57
CA GLY A 229 8.45 18.41 -11.79
C GLY A 229 8.69 19.64 -12.67
N LEU A 230 9.34 19.48 -13.81
CA LEU A 230 9.61 20.54 -14.78
C LEU A 230 8.32 21.08 -15.42
N ALA A 231 7.37 20.23 -15.78
CA ALA A 231 6.08 20.64 -16.33
C ALA A 231 5.25 21.47 -15.32
N GLY A 232 5.36 21.16 -14.03
CA GLY A 232 4.74 21.93 -12.95
C GLY A 232 5.33 23.36 -12.80
N LEU A 233 6.62 23.51 -13.00
CA LEU A 233 7.33 24.80 -12.90
C LEU A 233 6.99 25.73 -14.09
N THR A 234 6.89 25.21 -15.30
CA THR A 234 6.55 26.00 -16.50
C THR A 234 5.13 26.56 -16.46
N ARG A 235 4.19 25.86 -15.79
CA ARG A 235 2.82 26.33 -15.62
C ARG A 235 2.68 27.52 -14.65
N ARG A 236 3.62 27.66 -13.71
CA ARG A 236 3.62 28.74 -12.71
C ARG A 236 4.16 30.07 -13.23
N SER A 237 4.93 30.07 -14.33
CA SER A 237 5.53 31.29 -14.91
C SER A 237 4.62 32.04 -15.91
N ARG A 238 3.39 31.58 -16.15
CA ARG A 238 2.43 32.18 -17.08
C ARG A 238 1.23 32.86 -16.39
N ARG A 239 1.38 33.28 -15.12
CA ARG A 239 0.40 34.11 -14.43
C ARG A 239 1.01 35.43 -14.00
#